data_731f971476000eadec28085f0c7a71b6
#
_entry.id   731f971476000eadec28085f0c7a71b6
#
_cell.length_a   1.000
_cell.length_b   1.000
_cell.length_c   1.000
_cell.angle_alpha   90.00
_cell.angle_beta   90.00
_cell.angle_gamma   90.00
#
_symmetry.space_group_name_H-M   'P 1'
#
loop_
_entity.id
_entity.type
_entity.pdbx_description
1 polymer ?
#
loop_
_entity_poly.entity_id
_entity_poly.type
_entity_poly.pdbx_seq_one_letter_code
_entity_poly.pdbx_strand_id
1 'polypeptide(L)'
;MGKHLLAILPVIFSAISFVYGKGPVDLIVVSGGGLNQPIEIADRAALHAFNPWIGQFADWNQKSFADAPCYRRSFEVMFYMKWPERGSSALDRGDLKMIYATRYCWTGEAGFVYLPGPGEPLYAFNGGTIIRGDADGKWHPATPLWESLLSSAVTMRDQEATPDKIVISGGELKQPVEITDSEMLTKFDPWSGIFVDWKAPASMAPCNWEYEVTYFKRGTGFKTEPKAAPPDDQPGFRLIYGLRYCMGNGDEPGYVHLAGYTDKFWEQNVHAVWDGTQAGKWHPSTPAWKGFIRRELDGQMRSALVDGF
;
A
#
# COMPACT_ATOMS: atom_id res chain seq x y z
N MET A 1 -21.33 79.64 -25.10
CA MET A 1 -20.51 78.91 -24.12
C MET A 1 -21.26 77.66 -23.72
N GLY A 2 -21.02 76.58 -24.43
CA GLY A 2 -21.68 75.27 -24.19
C GLY A 2 -20.74 74.43 -23.38
N LYS A 3 -21.18 73.95 -22.23
CA LYS A 3 -20.44 73.01 -21.37
C LYS A 3 -20.86 71.59 -21.76
N HIS A 4 -19.97 70.84 -22.40
CA HIS A 4 -20.15 69.41 -22.61
C HIS A 4 -19.82 68.66 -21.30
N LEU A 5 -20.81 68.04 -20.70
CA LEU A 5 -20.66 67.10 -19.60
C LEU A 5 -20.35 65.75 -20.19
N LEU A 6 -19.11 65.27 -20.07
CA LEU A 6 -18.73 63.91 -20.37
C LEU A 6 -19.15 62.99 -19.21
N ALA A 7 -20.17 62.18 -19.43
CA ALA A 7 -20.56 61.15 -18.49
C ALA A 7 -19.62 59.93 -18.69
N ILE A 8 -18.75 59.73 -17.70
CA ILE A 8 -17.92 58.51 -17.63
C ILE A 8 -18.79 57.41 -16.99
N LEU A 9 -19.20 56.44 -17.82
CA LEU A 9 -19.84 55.22 -17.36
C LEU A 9 -18.73 54.29 -16.78
N PRO A 10 -18.82 53.92 -15.48
CA PRO A 10 -17.93 52.89 -14.96
C PRO A 10 -18.38 51.49 -15.55
N VAL A 11 -17.52 50.91 -16.37
CA VAL A 11 -17.66 49.54 -16.78
C VAL A 11 -17.31 48.67 -15.56
N ILE A 12 -18.33 48.20 -14.85
CA ILE A 12 -18.16 47.19 -13.82
C ILE A 12 -17.87 45.89 -14.53
N PHE A 13 -16.59 45.53 -14.61
CA PHE A 13 -16.17 44.17 -14.89
C PHE A 13 -16.60 43.31 -13.71
N SER A 14 -17.77 42.71 -13.80
CA SER A 14 -18.14 41.60 -12.96
C SER A 14 -17.20 40.45 -13.30
N ALA A 15 -16.11 40.32 -12.55
CA ALA A 15 -15.35 39.08 -12.51
C ALA A 15 -16.31 38.00 -12.01
N ILE A 16 -16.92 37.29 -12.94
CA ILE A 16 -17.60 36.02 -12.66
C ILE A 16 -16.48 35.09 -12.25
N SER A 17 -16.12 35.14 -10.97
CA SER A 17 -15.40 34.04 -10.34
C SER A 17 -16.31 32.83 -10.52
N PHE A 18 -15.95 31.94 -11.45
CA PHE A 18 -16.47 30.59 -11.46
C PHE A 18 -16.04 30.00 -10.13
N VAL A 19 -16.87 30.16 -9.12
CA VAL A 19 -16.85 29.32 -7.94
C VAL A 19 -17.21 27.94 -8.48
N TYR A 20 -16.20 27.20 -8.90
CA TYR A 20 -16.32 25.77 -9.10
C TYR A 20 -16.84 25.26 -7.76
N GLY A 21 -18.14 24.97 -7.73
CA GLY A 21 -18.79 24.53 -6.52
C GLY A 21 -18.03 23.31 -6.04
N LYS A 22 -17.66 23.34 -4.77
CA LYS A 22 -17.07 22.21 -4.06
C LYS A 22 -18.12 21.09 -4.10
N GLY A 23 -18.15 20.32 -5.19
CA GLY A 23 -19.10 19.23 -5.38
C GLY A 23 -18.82 18.10 -4.36
N PRO A 24 -19.80 17.23 -4.13
CA PRO A 24 -19.58 16.08 -3.28
C PRO A 24 -18.52 15.16 -3.90
N VAL A 25 -17.71 14.55 -3.05
CA VAL A 25 -16.91 13.39 -3.46
C VAL A 25 -17.85 12.23 -3.77
N ASP A 26 -17.65 11.55 -4.88
CA ASP A 26 -18.48 10.44 -5.30
C ASP A 26 -17.83 9.08 -5.04
N LEU A 27 -16.49 9.06 -4.88
CA LEU A 27 -15.73 7.85 -4.61
C LEU A 27 -14.42 8.17 -3.91
N ILE A 28 -14.06 7.39 -2.90
CA ILE A 28 -12.70 7.33 -2.35
C ILE A 28 -12.11 5.98 -2.72
N VAL A 29 -10.89 5.97 -3.26
CA VAL A 29 -10.16 4.76 -3.62
C VAL A 29 -8.90 4.67 -2.79
N VAL A 30 -8.73 3.56 -2.10
CA VAL A 30 -7.53 3.23 -1.32
C VAL A 30 -6.76 2.15 -2.06
N SER A 31 -5.50 2.41 -2.40
CA SER A 31 -4.65 1.49 -3.15
C SER A 31 -3.25 1.42 -2.54
N GLY A 32 -2.44 0.46 -3.00
CA GLY A 32 -1.11 0.24 -2.43
C GLY A 32 -1.13 -0.50 -1.10
N GLY A 33 -0.07 -0.38 -0.32
CA GLY A 33 0.06 -0.99 1.02
C GLY A 33 -0.15 -2.51 1.04
N GLY A 34 0.00 -3.19 -0.09
CA GLY A 34 -0.20 -4.63 -0.18
C GLY A 34 -1.63 -5.07 -0.49
N LEU A 35 -2.50 -4.16 -0.86
CA LEU A 35 -3.86 -4.52 -1.30
C LEU A 35 -3.81 -5.20 -2.68
N ASN A 36 -4.39 -6.39 -2.80
CA ASN A 36 -4.53 -7.09 -4.08
C ASN A 36 -5.42 -6.36 -5.08
N GLN A 37 -6.37 -5.61 -4.57
CA GLN A 37 -7.26 -4.75 -5.34
C GLN A 37 -7.53 -3.47 -4.54
N PRO A 38 -7.75 -2.34 -5.20
CA PRO A 38 -8.16 -1.13 -4.53
C PRO A 38 -9.45 -1.34 -3.74
N ILE A 39 -9.54 -0.66 -2.60
CA ILE A 39 -10.77 -0.56 -1.81
C ILE A 39 -11.53 0.66 -2.32
N GLU A 40 -12.79 0.47 -2.68
CA GLU A 40 -13.68 1.53 -3.10
C GLU A 40 -14.66 1.87 -1.98
N ILE A 41 -14.65 3.11 -1.54
CA ILE A 41 -15.56 3.62 -0.51
C ILE A 41 -16.55 4.54 -1.22
N ALA A 42 -17.78 4.07 -1.36
CA ALA A 42 -18.88 4.80 -1.99
C ALA A 42 -20.02 5.12 -1.01
N ASP A 43 -19.85 4.80 0.28
CA ASP A 43 -20.83 5.13 1.31
C ASP A 43 -20.99 6.66 1.43
N ARG A 44 -22.21 7.15 1.33
CA ARG A 44 -22.50 8.59 1.32
C ARG A 44 -22.10 9.30 2.60
N ALA A 45 -22.24 8.67 3.76
CA ALA A 45 -21.88 9.28 5.03
C ALA A 45 -20.37 9.44 5.14
N ALA A 46 -19.61 8.40 4.74
CA ALA A 46 -18.15 8.44 4.66
C ALA A 46 -17.65 9.50 3.65
N LEU A 47 -18.23 9.54 2.45
CA LEU A 47 -17.88 10.52 1.42
C LEU A 47 -18.15 11.97 1.87
N HIS A 48 -19.23 12.18 2.59
CA HIS A 48 -19.55 13.51 3.15
C HIS A 48 -18.59 13.90 4.26
N ALA A 49 -18.29 12.97 5.18
CA ALA A 49 -17.43 13.23 6.34
C ALA A 49 -15.97 13.48 5.93
N PHE A 50 -15.48 12.81 4.90
CA PHE A 50 -14.06 12.79 4.55
C PHE A 50 -13.73 13.45 3.21
N ASN A 51 -14.55 14.36 2.75
CA ASN A 51 -14.19 15.08 1.56
C ASN A 51 -12.98 16.03 1.81
N PRO A 52 -12.15 16.31 0.77
CA PRO A 52 -10.92 17.07 0.91
C PRO A 52 -11.12 18.50 1.43
N TRP A 53 -12.29 19.09 1.15
CA TRP A 53 -12.59 20.47 1.54
C TRP A 53 -12.85 20.63 3.05
N ILE A 54 -13.34 19.59 3.70
CA ILE A 54 -13.57 19.60 5.16
C ILE A 54 -12.26 19.30 5.88
N GLY A 55 -11.41 18.42 5.30
CA GLY A 55 -10.10 18.08 5.85
C GLY A 55 -10.16 17.25 7.13
N GLN A 56 -11.25 16.53 7.38
CA GLN A 56 -11.43 15.71 8.59
C GLN A 56 -10.61 14.41 8.59
N PHE A 57 -9.77 14.18 7.60
CA PHE A 57 -8.86 13.05 7.56
C PHE A 57 -7.59 13.25 8.40
N ALA A 58 -7.20 14.50 8.70
CA ALA A 58 -6.02 14.80 9.52
C ALA A 58 -6.39 15.63 10.76
N ASP A 59 -5.72 15.35 11.88
CA ASP A 59 -5.83 16.18 13.10
C ASP A 59 -4.85 17.35 13.00
N TRP A 60 -5.38 18.50 12.59
CA TRP A 60 -4.62 19.73 12.40
C TRP A 60 -4.12 20.39 13.68
N ASN A 61 -4.58 19.93 14.84
CA ASN A 61 -4.14 20.46 16.14
C ASN A 61 -2.85 19.79 16.62
N GLN A 62 -2.46 18.69 16.01
CA GLN A 62 -1.24 17.98 16.37
C GLN A 62 -0.07 18.38 15.46
N LYS A 63 1.14 18.14 15.97
CA LYS A 63 2.38 18.44 15.25
C LYS A 63 2.53 17.50 14.03
N SER A 64 2.89 18.08 12.90
CA SER A 64 3.26 17.33 11.69
C SER A 64 4.72 16.86 11.74
N PHE A 65 5.03 15.88 10.89
CA PHE A 65 6.35 15.26 10.78
C PHE A 65 6.84 15.35 9.32
N ALA A 66 8.14 15.59 9.14
CA ALA A 66 8.76 15.55 7.81
C ALA A 66 8.97 14.10 7.36
N ASP A 67 9.45 13.26 8.27
CA ASP A 67 9.75 11.86 7.98
C ASP A 67 8.51 10.98 8.18
N ALA A 68 8.43 9.91 7.38
CA ALA A 68 7.35 8.95 7.48
C ALA A 68 7.34 8.27 8.87
N PRO A 69 6.27 8.37 9.66
CA PRO A 69 6.17 7.72 10.96
C PRO A 69 5.95 6.21 10.86
N CYS A 70 5.58 5.74 9.68
CA CYS A 70 5.25 4.34 9.42
C CYS A 70 6.26 3.70 8.47
N TYR A 71 6.81 2.59 8.88
CA TYR A 71 7.76 1.81 8.09
C TYR A 71 7.13 0.55 7.48
N ARG A 72 5.84 0.30 7.71
CA ARG A 72 5.23 -0.99 7.35
C ARG A 72 4.30 -0.94 6.16
N ARG A 73 3.32 -0.08 6.14
CA ARG A 73 2.32 0.00 5.07
C ARG A 73 1.93 1.43 4.79
N SER A 74 2.01 1.81 3.52
CA SER A 74 1.54 3.11 3.05
C SER A 74 0.54 2.90 1.91
N PHE A 75 -0.60 3.53 2.02
CA PHE A 75 -1.69 3.48 1.05
C PHE A 75 -1.80 4.81 0.35
N GLU A 76 -2.09 4.77 -0.93
CA GLU A 76 -2.55 5.96 -1.65
C GLU A 76 -4.07 6.06 -1.52
N VAL A 77 -4.54 7.23 -1.16
CA VAL A 77 -5.97 7.52 -0.99
C VAL A 77 -6.35 8.61 -1.97
N MET A 78 -7.14 8.24 -2.96
CA MET A 78 -7.55 9.10 -4.06
C MET A 78 -9.04 9.43 -3.95
N PHE A 79 -9.37 10.69 -4.15
CA PHE A 79 -10.73 11.20 -4.08
C PHE A 79 -11.21 11.56 -5.48
N TYR A 80 -12.38 11.08 -5.82
CA TYR A 80 -12.97 11.25 -7.14
C TYR A 80 -14.33 11.97 -7.05
N MET A 81 -14.61 12.74 -8.08
CA MET A 81 -15.88 13.42 -8.28
C MET A 81 -16.39 13.18 -9.70
N LYS A 82 -17.69 13.02 -9.87
CA LYS A 82 -18.32 12.98 -11.19
C LYS A 82 -18.08 14.28 -11.93
N TRP A 83 -17.63 14.15 -13.14
CA TRP A 83 -17.35 15.27 -14.02
C TRP A 83 -18.12 15.10 -15.32
N PRO A 84 -18.89 16.13 -15.78
CA PRO A 84 -19.73 16.00 -16.98
C PRO A 84 -18.94 15.79 -18.27
N GLU A 85 -17.68 16.16 -18.27
CA GLU A 85 -16.78 15.93 -19.40
C GLU A 85 -15.82 14.78 -19.05
N ARG A 86 -15.56 13.90 -20.04
CA ARG A 86 -14.57 12.84 -19.83
C ARG A 86 -13.24 13.43 -19.41
N GLY A 87 -12.74 12.99 -18.28
CA GLY A 87 -11.42 13.37 -17.79
C GLY A 87 -10.34 12.98 -18.80
N SER A 88 -9.30 13.79 -18.90
CA SER A 88 -8.17 13.58 -19.80
C SER A 88 -6.94 13.01 -19.09
N SER A 89 -7.03 12.77 -17.79
CA SER A 89 -5.94 12.22 -16.96
C SER A 89 -5.94 10.70 -17.00
N ALA A 90 -4.75 10.09 -17.04
CA ALA A 90 -4.58 8.63 -16.88
C ALA A 90 -5.06 8.09 -15.52
N LEU A 91 -5.27 8.98 -14.54
CA LEU A 91 -5.77 8.65 -13.21
C LEU A 91 -7.30 8.77 -13.12
N ASP A 92 -7.97 9.28 -14.14
CA ASP A 92 -9.43 9.37 -14.17
C ASP A 92 -10.05 7.99 -14.41
N ARG A 93 -11.24 7.76 -13.87
CA ARG A 93 -11.95 6.47 -13.92
C ARG A 93 -13.33 6.66 -14.60
N GLY A 94 -13.37 6.52 -15.91
CA GLY A 94 -14.60 6.72 -16.67
C GLY A 94 -15.11 8.17 -16.59
N ASP A 95 -16.27 8.39 -15.96
CA ASP A 95 -16.87 9.69 -15.69
C ASP A 95 -16.43 10.32 -14.37
N LEU A 96 -15.52 9.65 -13.64
CA LEU A 96 -14.98 10.12 -12.37
C LEU A 96 -13.60 10.74 -12.59
N LYS A 97 -13.46 12.01 -12.24
CA LYS A 97 -12.20 12.74 -12.24
C LYS A 97 -11.55 12.71 -10.88
N MET A 98 -10.25 12.37 -10.83
CA MET A 98 -9.48 12.48 -9.61
C MET A 98 -9.30 13.97 -9.25
N ILE A 99 -9.69 14.35 -8.04
CA ILE A 99 -9.67 15.73 -7.57
C ILE A 99 -8.69 15.97 -6.44
N TYR A 100 -8.32 14.93 -5.70
CA TYR A 100 -7.40 15.03 -4.58
C TYR A 100 -6.76 13.68 -4.27
N ALA A 101 -5.55 13.71 -3.73
CA ALA A 101 -4.87 12.50 -3.28
C ALA A 101 -4.05 12.75 -2.02
N THR A 102 -4.00 11.74 -1.16
CA THR A 102 -3.15 11.69 0.04
C THR A 102 -2.50 10.32 0.13
N ARG A 103 -1.52 10.17 1.03
CA ARG A 103 -1.07 8.85 1.49
C ARG A 103 -1.52 8.64 2.93
N TYR A 104 -1.81 7.41 3.25
CA TYR A 104 -2.16 7.01 4.61
C TYR A 104 -1.24 5.89 5.06
N CYS A 105 -0.78 5.94 6.29
CA CYS A 105 -0.07 4.81 6.89
C CYS A 105 -0.51 4.59 8.34
N TRP A 106 -0.31 3.38 8.83
CA TRP A 106 -0.70 2.98 10.17
C TRP A 106 0.43 2.24 10.87
N THR A 107 0.72 2.64 12.12
CA THR A 107 1.81 2.03 12.92
C THR A 107 1.37 0.79 13.69
N GLY A 108 0.09 0.51 13.78
CA GLY A 108 -0.53 -0.44 14.70
C GLY A 108 -1.19 0.24 15.90
N GLU A 109 -0.77 1.47 16.23
CA GLU A 109 -1.29 2.26 17.35
C GLU A 109 -1.95 3.55 16.89
N ALA A 110 -1.43 4.15 15.80
CA ALA A 110 -1.93 5.41 15.26
C ALA A 110 -1.83 5.46 13.75
N GLY A 111 -2.79 6.12 13.11
CA GLY A 111 -2.79 6.42 11.68
C GLY A 111 -2.18 7.79 11.38
N PHE A 112 -1.61 7.92 10.18
CA PHE A 112 -1.02 9.16 9.71
C PHE A 112 -1.39 9.41 8.26
N VAL A 113 -1.60 10.67 7.91
CA VAL A 113 -1.91 11.13 6.56
C VAL A 113 -0.78 12.00 6.05
N TYR A 114 -0.27 11.68 4.87
CA TYR A 114 0.70 12.51 4.17
C TYR A 114 0.01 13.36 3.12
N LEU A 115 0.28 14.64 3.16
CA LEU A 115 -0.14 15.57 2.11
C LEU A 115 1.01 15.72 1.11
N PRO A 116 0.83 15.33 -0.16
CA PRO A 116 1.85 15.54 -1.17
C PRO A 116 2.33 16.98 -1.21
N GLY A 117 3.64 17.17 -1.29
CA GLY A 117 4.30 18.47 -1.35
C GLY A 117 4.63 18.91 -2.78
N PRO A 118 5.06 20.17 -2.95
CA PRO A 118 5.49 20.69 -4.24
C PRO A 118 6.57 19.82 -4.90
N GLY A 119 6.36 19.48 -6.17
CA GLY A 119 7.26 18.63 -6.95
C GLY A 119 6.89 17.15 -6.95
N GLU A 120 5.96 16.70 -6.13
CA GLU A 120 5.45 15.34 -6.17
C GLU A 120 4.34 15.17 -7.23
N PRO A 121 4.24 13.99 -7.87
CA PRO A 121 3.27 13.76 -8.96
C PRO A 121 1.81 14.08 -8.56
N LEU A 122 1.41 13.72 -7.35
CA LEU A 122 0.04 13.92 -6.87
C LEU A 122 -0.24 15.36 -6.42
N TYR A 123 0.78 16.16 -6.18
CA TYR A 123 0.61 17.56 -5.76
C TYR A 123 -0.11 18.41 -6.83
N ALA A 124 0.18 18.17 -8.11
CA ALA A 124 -0.47 18.90 -9.20
C ALA A 124 -2.00 18.74 -9.21
N PHE A 125 -2.51 17.58 -8.82
CA PHE A 125 -3.95 17.35 -8.68
C PHE A 125 -4.52 18.06 -7.45
N ASN A 126 -3.78 18.03 -6.34
CA ASN A 126 -4.18 18.69 -5.11
C ASN A 126 -4.19 20.23 -5.26
N GLY A 127 -3.25 20.77 -6.04
CA GLY A 127 -3.11 22.20 -6.28
C GLY A 127 -4.34 22.87 -6.89
N GLY A 128 -5.09 22.14 -7.69
CA GLY A 128 -6.37 22.60 -8.24
C GLY A 128 -7.54 22.54 -7.23
N THR A 129 -7.36 21.86 -6.11
CA THR A 129 -8.40 21.59 -5.11
C THR A 129 -8.11 22.28 -3.79
N ILE A 130 -7.10 21.81 -3.05
CA ILE A 130 -6.71 22.39 -1.76
C ILE A 130 -5.19 22.27 -1.60
N ILE A 131 -4.53 23.40 -1.47
CA ILE A 131 -3.17 23.51 -0.96
C ILE A 131 -3.26 23.99 0.49
N ARG A 132 -2.55 23.33 1.38
CA ARG A 132 -2.52 23.65 2.80
C ARG A 132 -1.23 24.39 3.23
N GLY A 133 -0.45 24.86 2.26
CA GLY A 133 0.75 25.63 2.53
C GLY A 133 1.79 24.85 3.34
N ASP A 134 2.03 25.29 4.57
CA ASP A 134 3.03 24.67 5.45
C ASP A 134 2.70 23.21 5.86
N ALA A 135 1.50 22.73 5.60
CA ALA A 135 1.09 21.36 5.88
C ALA A 135 1.50 20.40 4.75
N ASP A 136 1.69 20.92 3.53
CA ASP A 136 2.05 20.10 2.38
C ASP A 136 3.48 19.55 2.50
N GLY A 137 3.73 18.35 1.98
CA GLY A 137 5.00 17.66 2.10
C GLY A 137 5.26 17.08 3.50
N LYS A 138 4.23 16.91 4.31
CA LYS A 138 4.35 16.43 5.70
C LYS A 138 3.32 15.37 6.05
N TRP A 139 3.68 14.58 7.04
CA TRP A 139 2.81 13.62 7.70
C TRP A 139 2.07 14.28 8.86
N HIS A 140 0.79 14.04 8.94
CA HIS A 140 -0.10 14.53 10.00
C HIS A 140 -0.77 13.35 10.70
N PRO A 141 -0.97 13.39 12.03
CA PRO A 141 -1.80 12.39 12.69
C PRO A 141 -3.20 12.34 12.03
N ALA A 142 -3.69 11.13 11.78
CA ALA A 142 -5.05 10.95 11.28
C ALA A 142 -6.07 11.26 12.38
N THR A 143 -7.27 11.69 11.98
CA THR A 143 -8.36 11.76 12.96
C THR A 143 -8.80 10.34 13.34
N PRO A 144 -9.26 10.09 14.57
CA PRO A 144 -9.74 8.77 14.98
C PRO A 144 -10.83 8.20 14.07
N LEU A 145 -11.68 9.07 13.52
CA LEU A 145 -12.76 8.65 12.62
C LEU A 145 -12.21 8.18 11.27
N TRP A 146 -11.22 8.89 10.71
CA TRP A 146 -10.54 8.50 9.48
C TRP A 146 -9.74 7.22 9.65
N GLU A 147 -9.02 7.11 10.75
CA GLU A 147 -8.29 5.90 11.12
C GLU A 147 -9.23 4.69 11.22
N SER A 148 -10.36 4.84 11.93
CA SER A 148 -11.36 3.77 12.05
C SER A 148 -11.93 3.33 10.70
N LEU A 149 -12.22 4.28 9.80
CA LEU A 149 -12.73 3.97 8.47
C LEU A 149 -11.69 3.17 7.66
N LEU A 150 -10.47 3.67 7.57
CA LEU A 150 -9.43 3.05 6.74
C LEU A 150 -8.93 1.74 7.34
N SER A 151 -8.69 1.68 8.65
CA SER A 151 -8.26 0.45 9.29
C SER A 151 -9.30 -0.66 9.17
N SER A 152 -10.57 -0.35 9.33
CA SER A 152 -11.66 -1.33 9.13
C SER A 152 -11.72 -1.81 7.67
N ALA A 153 -11.67 -0.91 6.71
CA ALA A 153 -11.71 -1.25 5.29
C ALA A 153 -10.49 -2.11 4.89
N VAL A 154 -9.30 -1.75 5.35
CA VAL A 154 -8.07 -2.50 5.11
C VAL A 154 -8.12 -3.87 5.79
N THR A 155 -8.56 -3.94 7.06
CA THR A 155 -8.67 -5.21 7.80
C THR A 155 -9.64 -6.18 7.12
N MET A 156 -10.79 -5.71 6.66
CA MET A 156 -11.73 -6.55 5.90
C MET A 156 -11.09 -7.08 4.62
N ARG A 157 -10.35 -6.24 3.89
CA ARG A 157 -9.68 -6.64 2.67
C ARG A 157 -8.49 -7.57 2.94
N ASP A 158 -7.75 -7.37 4.04
CA ASP A 158 -6.64 -8.24 4.45
C ASP A 158 -7.14 -9.65 4.81
N GLN A 159 -8.29 -9.78 5.44
CA GLN A 159 -8.90 -11.10 5.69
C GLN A 159 -9.20 -11.85 4.38
N GLU A 160 -9.61 -11.14 3.33
CA GLU A 160 -9.76 -11.72 2.00
C GLU A 160 -8.39 -12.04 1.34
N ALA A 161 -7.34 -11.34 1.73
CA ALA A 161 -5.99 -11.47 1.17
C ALA A 161 -5.06 -12.38 1.97
N THR A 162 -5.42 -12.80 3.19
CA THR A 162 -4.64 -13.76 3.98
C THR A 162 -4.30 -15.00 3.14
N PRO A 163 -3.04 -15.41 3.05
CA PRO A 163 -2.67 -16.58 2.27
C PRO A 163 -3.36 -17.84 2.80
N ASP A 164 -3.64 -18.76 1.91
CA ASP A 164 -4.13 -20.10 2.30
C ASP A 164 -2.98 -21.10 2.41
N LYS A 165 -1.79 -20.72 1.92
CA LYS A 165 -0.60 -21.56 1.98
C LYS A 165 0.67 -20.71 1.87
N ILE A 166 1.71 -21.06 2.66
CA ILE A 166 3.08 -20.61 2.47
C ILE A 166 3.90 -21.81 2.00
N VAL A 167 4.77 -21.60 1.01
CA VAL A 167 5.68 -22.63 0.52
C VAL A 167 7.11 -22.13 0.64
N ILE A 168 7.97 -22.93 1.27
CA ILE A 168 9.41 -22.68 1.36
C ILE A 168 10.10 -23.67 0.44
N SER A 169 10.90 -23.18 -0.48
CA SER A 169 11.64 -24.02 -1.45
C SER A 169 13.09 -23.53 -1.61
N GLY A 170 13.92 -24.33 -2.25
CA GLY A 170 15.33 -24.00 -2.48
C GLY A 170 16.26 -24.38 -1.32
N GLY A 171 17.46 -23.79 -1.29
CA GLY A 171 18.47 -24.14 -0.30
C GLY A 171 18.86 -25.64 -0.38
N GLU A 172 18.92 -26.30 0.77
CA GLU A 172 19.21 -27.74 0.87
C GLU A 172 17.95 -28.63 0.87
N LEU A 173 16.76 -28.03 0.69
CA LEU A 173 15.50 -28.78 0.71
C LEU A 173 15.39 -29.70 -0.52
N LYS A 174 15.16 -30.98 -0.28
CA LYS A 174 14.87 -31.96 -1.35
C LYS A 174 13.45 -31.80 -1.91
N GLN A 175 12.53 -31.33 -1.07
CA GLN A 175 11.14 -31.05 -1.42
C GLN A 175 10.70 -29.75 -0.73
N PRO A 176 9.78 -28.99 -1.34
CA PRO A 176 9.21 -27.80 -0.71
C PRO A 176 8.51 -28.15 0.61
N VAL A 177 8.59 -27.23 1.57
CA VAL A 177 7.83 -27.26 2.81
C VAL A 177 6.55 -26.47 2.62
N GLU A 178 5.39 -27.10 2.80
CA GLU A 178 4.09 -26.45 2.72
C GLU A 178 3.54 -26.19 4.11
N ILE A 179 3.11 -24.97 4.37
CA ILE A 179 2.55 -24.51 5.65
C ILE A 179 1.11 -24.07 5.38
N THR A 180 0.15 -24.75 6.02
CA THR A 180 -1.30 -24.50 5.90
C THR A 180 -1.95 -24.21 7.26
N ASP A 181 -1.17 -24.16 8.33
CA ASP A 181 -1.67 -23.82 9.66
C ASP A 181 -2.15 -22.36 9.69
N SER A 182 -3.41 -22.16 10.07
CA SER A 182 -4.09 -20.87 10.00
C SER A 182 -3.48 -19.83 10.95
N GLU A 183 -2.95 -20.23 12.10
CA GLU A 183 -2.29 -19.32 13.03
C GLU A 183 -0.98 -18.82 12.42
N MET A 184 -0.20 -19.71 11.81
CA MET A 184 1.06 -19.36 11.15
C MET A 184 0.80 -18.50 9.91
N LEU A 185 -0.22 -18.82 9.09
CA LEU A 185 -0.61 -18.04 7.92
C LEU A 185 -1.01 -16.62 8.29
N THR A 186 -1.77 -16.46 9.38
CA THR A 186 -2.18 -15.13 9.88
C THR A 186 -1.00 -14.36 10.47
N LYS A 187 -0.17 -15.03 11.27
CA LYS A 187 0.95 -14.40 11.96
C LYS A 187 2.05 -13.93 11.00
N PHE A 188 2.30 -14.71 9.96
CA PHE A 188 3.37 -14.47 9.00
C PHE A 188 2.83 -14.11 7.62
N ASP A 189 1.64 -13.49 7.56
CA ASP A 189 1.13 -12.98 6.30
C ASP A 189 2.08 -11.92 5.71
N PRO A 190 2.15 -11.77 4.38
CA PRO A 190 3.09 -10.85 3.76
C PRO A 190 2.82 -9.38 4.11
N TRP A 191 1.59 -9.07 4.50
CA TRP A 191 1.17 -7.70 4.81
C TRP A 191 1.55 -7.27 6.23
N SER A 192 1.79 -8.22 7.13
CA SER A 192 2.22 -7.92 8.49
C SER A 192 3.61 -7.27 8.54
N GLY A 193 4.45 -7.53 7.53
CA GLY A 193 5.84 -7.09 7.48
C GLY A 193 6.71 -7.62 8.63
N ILE A 194 6.21 -8.62 9.37
CA ILE A 194 6.92 -9.17 10.54
C ILE A 194 8.21 -9.93 10.16
N PHE A 195 8.40 -10.23 8.89
CA PHE A 195 9.58 -10.91 8.39
C PHE A 195 10.83 -10.00 8.31
N VAL A 196 10.69 -8.67 8.30
CA VAL A 196 11.79 -7.71 8.20
C VAL A 196 11.94 -6.91 9.49
N ASP A 197 13.18 -6.77 9.98
CA ASP A 197 13.51 -5.76 10.96
C ASP A 197 13.77 -4.42 10.28
N TRP A 198 12.73 -3.61 10.17
CA TRP A 198 12.77 -2.30 9.52
C TRP A 198 13.64 -1.26 10.24
N LYS A 199 14.05 -1.53 11.47
CA LYS A 199 14.94 -0.65 12.23
C LYS A 199 16.42 -0.85 11.88
N ALA A 200 16.74 -2.01 11.34
CA ALA A 200 18.08 -2.33 10.93
C ALA A 200 18.34 -1.86 9.46
N PRO A 201 19.53 -1.39 9.17
CA PRO A 201 19.88 -0.95 7.81
C PRO A 201 19.86 -2.14 6.85
N ALA A 202 19.45 -1.88 5.60
CA ALA A 202 19.59 -2.86 4.53
C ALA A 202 21.08 -3.19 4.30
N SER A 203 21.35 -4.43 3.94
CA SER A 203 22.71 -4.93 3.71
C SER A 203 22.86 -5.56 2.32
N MET A 204 24.09 -5.88 1.93
CA MET A 204 24.36 -6.76 0.80
C MET A 204 24.15 -8.22 1.24
N ALA A 205 23.72 -9.09 0.32
CA ALA A 205 23.43 -10.50 0.59
C ALA A 205 24.63 -11.20 1.24
N PRO A 206 24.45 -11.74 2.45
CA PRO A 206 25.60 -12.26 3.19
C PRO A 206 25.70 -13.79 3.22
N CYS A 207 24.88 -14.54 2.49
CA CYS A 207 24.82 -15.98 2.73
C CYS A 207 24.90 -16.90 1.52
N ASN A 208 25.28 -18.16 1.81
CA ASN A 208 25.44 -19.22 0.82
C ASN A 208 24.15 -20.01 0.54
N TRP A 209 23.09 -19.84 1.34
CA TRP A 209 21.85 -20.62 1.26
C TRP A 209 20.68 -19.69 1.05
N GLU A 210 20.00 -19.82 -0.08
CA GLU A 210 18.87 -18.99 -0.45
C GLU A 210 17.62 -19.86 -0.59
N TYR A 211 16.61 -19.50 0.17
CA TYR A 211 15.27 -20.08 0.11
C TYR A 211 14.33 -19.11 -0.58
N GLU A 212 13.42 -19.63 -1.37
CA GLU A 212 12.25 -18.89 -1.83
C GLU A 212 11.09 -19.15 -0.89
N VAL A 213 10.45 -18.09 -0.40
CA VAL A 213 9.22 -18.17 0.39
C VAL A 213 8.10 -17.55 -0.40
N THR A 214 7.14 -18.36 -0.78
CA THR A 214 6.02 -17.97 -1.64
C THR A 214 4.69 -18.14 -0.92
N TYR A 215 3.80 -17.20 -1.14
CA TYR A 215 2.49 -17.12 -0.51
C TYR A 215 1.41 -17.31 -1.55
N PHE A 216 0.51 -18.23 -1.29
CA PHE A 216 -0.53 -18.61 -2.22
C PHE A 216 -1.92 -18.38 -1.65
N LYS A 217 -2.83 -17.94 -2.52
CA LYS A 217 -4.26 -17.83 -2.25
C LYS A 217 -5.03 -18.82 -3.11
N ARG A 218 -5.97 -19.51 -2.51
CA ARG A 218 -6.85 -20.44 -3.23
C ARG A 218 -7.69 -19.65 -4.24
N GLY A 219 -7.68 -20.10 -5.48
CA GLY A 219 -8.43 -19.46 -6.56
C GLY A 219 -9.92 -19.68 -6.41
N THR A 220 -10.64 -18.69 -5.92
CA THR A 220 -12.10 -18.61 -6.09
C THR A 220 -12.37 -17.69 -7.27
N GLY A 221 -12.56 -18.28 -8.47
CA GLY A 221 -13.32 -17.70 -9.56
C GLY A 221 -13.08 -16.23 -9.95
N PHE A 222 -11.84 -15.75 -10.01
CA PHE A 222 -11.59 -14.51 -10.71
C PHE A 222 -11.85 -14.71 -12.20
N LYS A 223 -13.00 -14.18 -12.69
CA LYS A 223 -13.27 -14.04 -14.11
C LYS A 223 -12.37 -12.94 -14.73
N THR A 224 -11.08 -13.13 -14.67
CA THR A 224 -10.18 -12.47 -15.60
C THR A 224 -9.87 -13.50 -16.66
N GLU A 225 -10.07 -13.10 -17.93
CA GLU A 225 -9.65 -13.91 -19.07
C GLU A 225 -8.23 -14.43 -18.83
N PRO A 226 -7.92 -15.68 -19.19
CA PRO A 226 -6.63 -16.28 -18.94
C PRO A 226 -5.54 -15.59 -19.76
N LYS A 227 -5.03 -14.49 -19.27
CA LYS A 227 -3.64 -14.16 -19.52
C LYS A 227 -2.88 -15.34 -18.94
N ALA A 228 -2.08 -16.01 -19.75
CA ALA A 228 -1.40 -17.26 -19.39
C ALA A 228 -0.99 -17.25 -17.92
N ALA A 229 -1.45 -18.26 -17.17
CA ALA A 229 -1.15 -18.36 -15.74
C ALA A 229 0.35 -18.19 -15.52
N PRO A 230 0.79 -17.39 -14.56
CA PRO A 230 2.22 -17.29 -14.24
C PRO A 230 2.79 -18.70 -14.05
N PRO A 231 4.02 -18.97 -14.51
CA PRO A 231 4.61 -20.32 -14.44
C PRO A 231 4.73 -20.88 -13.02
N ASP A 232 4.55 -20.04 -12.01
CA ASP A 232 4.66 -20.41 -10.59
C ASP A 232 3.29 -20.69 -9.94
N ASP A 233 2.16 -20.58 -10.66
CA ASP A 233 0.86 -20.94 -10.12
C ASP A 233 0.74 -22.46 -9.94
N GLN A 234 0.31 -22.87 -8.75
CA GLN A 234 -0.02 -24.25 -8.45
C GLN A 234 -1.49 -24.51 -8.79
N PRO A 235 -1.89 -25.75 -9.21
CA PRO A 235 -3.28 -26.04 -9.49
C PRO A 235 -4.21 -25.63 -8.33
N GLY A 236 -5.16 -24.74 -8.61
CA GLY A 236 -6.11 -24.22 -7.62
C GLY A 236 -5.59 -23.14 -6.67
N PHE A 237 -4.34 -22.70 -6.85
CA PHE A 237 -3.74 -21.63 -6.05
C PHE A 237 -3.07 -20.59 -6.96
N ARG A 238 -3.16 -19.34 -6.59
CA ARG A 238 -2.47 -18.22 -7.21
C ARG A 238 -1.37 -17.71 -6.30
N LEU A 239 -0.18 -17.47 -6.84
CA LEU A 239 0.89 -16.77 -6.16
C LEU A 239 0.47 -15.31 -5.91
N ILE A 240 0.50 -14.88 -4.63
CA ILE A 240 0.13 -13.51 -4.23
C ILE A 240 1.30 -12.70 -3.74
N TYR A 241 2.37 -13.35 -3.26
CA TYR A 241 3.59 -12.70 -2.80
C TYR A 241 4.77 -13.68 -2.82
N GLY A 242 5.97 -13.16 -3.02
CA GLY A 242 7.19 -13.97 -2.94
C GLY A 242 8.37 -13.17 -2.43
N LEU A 243 9.24 -13.81 -1.67
CA LEU A 243 10.48 -13.25 -1.20
C LEU A 243 11.59 -14.29 -1.22
N ARG A 244 12.83 -13.85 -1.14
CA ARG A 244 13.97 -14.72 -0.92
C ARG A 244 14.44 -14.58 0.51
N TYR A 245 14.86 -15.66 1.10
CA TYR A 245 15.33 -15.72 2.46
C TYR A 245 16.69 -16.36 2.56
N CYS A 246 17.57 -15.70 3.25
CA CYS A 246 18.91 -16.15 3.53
C CYS A 246 19.00 -16.45 5.03
N MET A 247 19.30 -17.69 5.38
CA MET A 247 19.44 -18.08 6.78
C MET A 247 20.80 -17.66 7.30
N GLY A 248 20.85 -16.80 8.32
CA GLY A 248 22.07 -16.47 9.04
C GLY A 248 22.65 -17.65 9.82
N ASN A 249 23.97 -17.69 9.97
CA ASN A 249 24.67 -18.72 10.75
C ASN A 249 24.46 -18.50 12.24
N GLY A 250 24.23 -19.57 12.97
CA GLY A 250 24.11 -19.53 14.44
C GLY A 250 23.13 -18.48 14.91
N ASP A 251 23.63 -17.50 15.69
CA ASP A 251 22.84 -16.40 16.26
C ASP A 251 22.72 -15.17 15.35
N GLU A 252 23.42 -15.16 14.20
CA GLU A 252 23.27 -14.08 13.22
C GLU A 252 21.82 -13.99 12.72
N PRO A 253 21.30 -12.79 12.46
CA PRO A 253 19.97 -12.65 11.88
C PRO A 253 19.94 -13.31 10.49
N GLY A 254 18.80 -13.87 10.12
CA GLY A 254 18.56 -14.18 8.72
C GLY A 254 18.33 -12.88 7.93
N TYR A 255 18.27 -12.99 6.61
CA TYR A 255 18.05 -11.85 5.75
C TYR A 255 16.92 -12.13 4.75
N VAL A 256 16.08 -11.15 4.54
CA VAL A 256 14.98 -11.18 3.57
C VAL A 256 15.33 -10.25 2.40
N HIS A 257 15.25 -10.77 1.20
CA HIS A 257 15.34 -9.96 -0.01
C HIS A 257 13.94 -9.55 -0.47
N LEU A 258 13.72 -8.26 -0.53
CA LEU A 258 12.50 -7.69 -1.11
C LEU A 258 12.71 -7.53 -2.62
N ALA A 259 11.86 -8.15 -3.42
CA ALA A 259 12.00 -8.14 -4.87
C ALA A 259 12.11 -6.72 -5.44
N GLY A 260 13.11 -6.50 -6.27
CA GLY A 260 13.29 -5.28 -7.06
C GLY A 260 12.68 -5.42 -8.47
N TYR A 261 12.68 -4.35 -9.24
CA TYR A 261 12.00 -4.24 -10.54
C TYR A 261 12.32 -5.36 -11.56
N THR A 262 13.50 -5.96 -11.47
CA THR A 262 13.92 -7.05 -12.38
C THR A 262 13.85 -8.44 -11.75
N ASP A 263 13.43 -8.55 -10.50
CA ASP A 263 13.42 -9.81 -9.77
C ASP A 263 12.17 -10.65 -10.07
N LYS A 264 12.30 -11.95 -9.86
CA LYS A 264 11.27 -12.97 -10.13
C LYS A 264 9.89 -12.61 -9.56
N PHE A 265 9.84 -12.06 -8.35
CA PHE A 265 8.59 -11.80 -7.65
C PHE A 265 8.11 -10.34 -7.74
N TRP A 266 8.73 -9.52 -8.59
CA TRP A 266 8.37 -8.10 -8.66
C TRP A 266 6.90 -7.87 -9.03
N GLU A 267 6.41 -8.55 -10.06
CA GLU A 267 5.03 -8.35 -10.53
C GLU A 267 3.99 -8.72 -9.47
N GLN A 268 4.26 -9.76 -8.67
CA GLN A 268 3.39 -10.15 -7.57
C GLN A 268 3.48 -9.20 -6.38
N ASN A 269 4.68 -8.67 -6.14
CA ASN A 269 4.97 -7.84 -4.97
C ASN A 269 4.76 -6.36 -5.19
N VAL A 270 4.62 -5.89 -6.43
CA VAL A 270 4.58 -4.46 -6.79
C VAL A 270 3.52 -3.67 -6.03
N HIS A 271 2.40 -4.30 -5.70
CA HIS A 271 1.33 -3.70 -4.90
C HIS A 271 1.55 -3.82 -3.38
N ALA A 272 2.53 -4.61 -2.98
CA ALA A 272 2.89 -4.85 -1.58
C ALA A 272 4.17 -4.13 -1.17
N VAL A 273 4.94 -3.64 -2.12
CA VAL A 273 6.17 -2.88 -1.83
C VAL A 273 5.78 -1.49 -1.32
N TRP A 274 6.15 -1.24 -0.12
CA TRP A 274 5.78 -0.08 0.66
C TRP A 274 6.56 1.17 0.33
N ASP A 275 7.78 0.96 -0.09
CA ASP A 275 8.73 2.01 -0.40
C ASP A 275 9.67 1.48 -1.47
N GLY A 276 9.60 2.06 -2.67
CA GLY A 276 10.49 1.72 -3.78
C GLY A 276 11.97 1.83 -3.42
N THR A 277 12.33 2.53 -2.35
CA THR A 277 13.71 2.63 -1.83
C THR A 277 14.18 1.33 -1.17
N GLN A 278 13.27 0.45 -0.73
CA GLN A 278 13.59 -0.82 -0.07
C GLN A 278 13.60 -2.01 -1.03
N ALA A 279 12.98 -1.87 -2.19
CA ALA A 279 12.95 -2.91 -3.20
C ALA A 279 14.35 -3.24 -3.75
N GLY A 280 14.61 -4.50 -4.04
CA GLY A 280 15.91 -4.99 -4.52
C GLY A 280 17.01 -5.05 -3.45
N LYS A 281 16.66 -4.93 -2.18
CA LYS A 281 17.63 -4.94 -1.08
C LYS A 281 17.40 -6.12 -0.12
N TRP A 282 18.48 -6.48 0.56
CA TRP A 282 18.46 -7.44 1.66
C TRP A 282 18.28 -6.72 2.99
N HIS A 283 17.35 -7.20 3.80
CA HIS A 283 17.05 -6.65 5.11
C HIS A 283 17.23 -7.71 6.18
N PRO A 284 17.77 -7.40 7.35
CA PRO A 284 17.78 -8.33 8.46
C PRO A 284 16.35 -8.80 8.78
N SER A 285 16.19 -10.10 9.00
CA SER A 285 14.91 -10.67 9.40
C SER A 285 14.68 -10.50 10.91
N THR A 286 13.40 -10.47 11.30
CA THR A 286 13.08 -10.50 12.73
C THR A 286 13.43 -11.86 13.36
N PRO A 287 13.73 -11.91 14.67
CA PRO A 287 13.91 -13.17 15.36
C PRO A 287 12.71 -14.12 15.28
N ALA A 288 11.49 -13.56 15.26
CA ALA A 288 10.27 -14.34 15.11
C ALA A 288 10.20 -15.05 13.75
N TRP A 289 10.54 -14.35 12.67
CA TRP A 289 10.61 -14.91 11.33
C TRP A 289 11.70 -15.97 11.19
N LYS A 290 12.93 -15.67 11.68
CA LYS A 290 14.02 -16.63 11.68
C LYS A 290 13.64 -17.92 12.42
N GLY A 291 13.04 -17.77 13.62
CA GLY A 291 12.59 -18.91 14.42
C GLY A 291 11.50 -19.73 13.72
N PHE A 292 10.58 -19.08 13.03
CA PHE A 292 9.55 -19.75 12.23
C PHE A 292 10.17 -20.58 11.10
N ILE A 293 10.96 -19.96 10.24
CA ILE A 293 11.58 -20.65 9.10
C ILE A 293 12.44 -21.82 9.59
N ARG A 294 13.30 -21.63 10.62
CA ARG A 294 14.15 -22.68 11.17
C ARG A 294 13.32 -23.87 11.66
N ARG A 295 12.26 -23.64 12.39
CA ARG A 295 11.40 -24.70 12.91
C ARG A 295 10.78 -25.56 11.79
N GLU A 296 10.30 -24.90 10.74
CA GLU A 296 9.67 -25.60 9.61
C GLU A 296 10.72 -26.43 8.81
N LEU A 297 11.92 -25.89 8.62
CA LEU A 297 13.01 -26.62 7.97
C LEU A 297 13.50 -27.78 8.82
N ASP A 298 13.70 -27.62 10.14
CA ASP A 298 14.13 -28.68 11.05
C ASP A 298 13.09 -29.82 11.15
N GLY A 299 11.80 -29.47 11.08
CA GLY A 299 10.69 -30.43 11.07
C GLY A 299 10.79 -31.38 9.88
N GLN A 300 11.05 -30.86 8.70
CA GLN A 300 11.19 -31.65 7.47
C GLN A 300 12.45 -32.54 7.47
N MET A 301 13.58 -32.03 7.98
CA MET A 301 14.79 -32.83 8.08
C MET A 301 14.62 -34.04 9.01
N ARG A 302 13.83 -33.89 10.08
CA ARG A 302 13.54 -35.01 11.02
C ARG A 302 12.61 -36.04 10.39
N SER A 303 11.56 -35.63 9.69
CA SER A 303 10.64 -36.58 9.04
C SER A 303 11.34 -37.39 7.92
N ALA A 304 12.21 -36.76 7.15
CA ALA A 304 12.99 -37.46 6.12
C ALA A 304 13.97 -38.49 6.68
N LEU A 305 14.41 -38.36 7.95
CA LEU A 305 15.24 -39.35 8.62
C LEU A 305 14.43 -40.54 9.17
N VAL A 306 13.14 -40.34 9.45
CA VAL A 306 12.26 -41.42 9.97
C VAL A 306 11.72 -42.28 8.83
N ASP A 307 11.46 -41.70 7.66
CA ASP A 307 10.91 -42.39 6.48
C ASP A 307 11.98 -43.12 5.66
N GLY A 308 13.25 -42.99 6.03
CA GLY A 308 14.42 -43.64 5.36
C GLY A 308 14.91 -44.91 6.03
N PHE A 309 14.23 -45.42 7.03
CA PHE A 309 14.42 -46.72 7.67
C PHE A 309 13.18 -47.58 7.46
#